data_7a4cc04a57637910b0b02af9de62d0ce
#
_entry.id   7a4cc04a57637910b0b02af9de62d0ce
#
_cell.length_a   1.000
_cell.length_b   1.000
_cell.length_c   1.000
_cell.angle_alpha   90.00
_cell.angle_beta   90.00
_cell.angle_gamma   90.00
#
_symmetry.space_group_name_H-M   'P 1'
#
loop_
_entity.id
_entity.type
_entity.pdbx_description
1 polymer ?
#
loop_
_entity_poly.entity_id
_entity_poly.type
_entity_poly.pdbx_seq_one_letter_code
_entity_poly.pdbx_strand_id
1 'polypeptide(L)'
;INALPYTMGVVLIWFLIAFWANTSIIKAATGAKPLDRRENKRVYNLVENLCMANGMKTPKINIIDDDSLNAFASGINDRTYTVTLSKGIIQKLNDEELEAVIAHELTHIRNRDVRLLIVSIVFVGIFSMLTQITFYTITHARIRSNGKNGGGAILIILIALVIAAVGYFFASLMRFAISRKREYMADAGSAEMTKNPLALASALRKISDDPDIEAVKRGDVAQLFIQNPGDQSKSALSGLSGLFATHPPIEKRISILEQF
;
A
#
# COMPACT_ATOMS: atom_id res chain seq x y z
N ILE A 1 24.22 30.80 2.33
CA ILE A 1 23.01 30.80 3.17
C ILE A 1 22.52 29.37 3.19
N ASN A 2 22.37 28.82 4.40
CA ASN A 2 22.03 27.42 4.64
C ASN A 2 20.60 27.15 4.20
N ALA A 3 20.40 26.67 2.97
CA ALA A 3 19.08 26.21 2.49
C ALA A 3 18.63 24.92 3.20
N LEU A 4 19.57 24.16 3.77
CA LEU A 4 19.35 22.86 4.40
C LEU A 4 18.26 22.87 5.51
N PRO A 5 18.24 23.78 6.50
CA PRO A 5 17.20 23.79 7.52
C PRO A 5 15.81 24.12 6.95
N TYR A 6 15.72 24.95 5.91
CA TYR A 6 14.45 25.26 5.25
C TYR A 6 13.91 24.05 4.47
N THR A 7 14.77 23.34 3.73
CA THR A 7 14.36 22.12 3.00
C THR A 7 13.95 21.02 3.97
N MET A 8 14.67 20.82 5.08
CA MET A 8 14.28 19.86 6.12
C MET A 8 12.94 20.24 6.77
N GLY A 9 12.70 21.53 7.02
CA GLY A 9 11.42 22.02 7.55
C GLY A 9 10.25 21.72 6.60
N VAL A 10 10.41 22.01 5.31
CA VAL A 10 9.40 21.71 4.28
C VAL A 10 9.13 20.19 4.18
N VAL A 11 10.18 19.36 4.19
CA VAL A 11 10.05 17.89 4.15
C VAL A 11 9.31 17.38 5.39
N LEU A 12 9.64 17.89 6.58
CA LEU A 12 8.96 17.50 7.83
C LEU A 12 7.48 17.90 7.82
N ILE A 13 7.15 19.10 7.38
CA ILE A 13 5.78 19.58 7.27
C ILE A 13 5.01 18.70 6.27
N TRP A 14 5.60 18.42 5.12
CA TRP A 14 5.00 17.56 4.11
C TRP A 14 4.79 16.13 4.63
N PHE A 15 5.75 15.59 5.38
CA PHE A 15 5.62 14.31 6.07
C PHE A 15 4.42 14.30 7.03
N LEU A 16 4.32 15.31 7.88
CA LEU A 16 3.21 15.43 8.83
C LEU A 16 1.86 15.51 8.12
N ILE A 17 1.76 16.31 7.06
CA ILE A 17 0.55 16.42 6.25
C ILE A 17 0.21 15.06 5.61
N ALA A 18 1.17 14.41 4.95
CA ALA A 18 0.96 13.12 4.31
C ALA A 18 0.55 12.04 5.33
N PHE A 19 1.18 12.01 6.50
CA PHE A 19 0.87 11.06 7.56
C PHE A 19 -0.54 11.26 8.13
N TRP A 20 -0.93 12.50 8.45
CA TRP A 20 -2.25 12.78 9.03
C TRP A 20 -3.39 12.79 8.02
N ALA A 21 -3.13 13.19 6.79
CA ALA A 21 -4.11 13.27 5.72
C ALA A 21 -4.23 11.97 4.88
N ASN A 22 -3.46 10.91 5.18
CA ASN A 22 -3.39 9.70 4.35
C ASN A 22 -4.75 9.11 4.00
N THR A 23 -5.64 8.95 4.98
CA THR A 23 -6.97 8.38 4.76
C THR A 23 -7.83 9.25 3.81
N SER A 24 -7.73 10.57 3.92
CA SER A 24 -8.43 11.49 3.03
C SER A 24 -7.85 11.47 1.62
N ILE A 25 -6.52 11.37 1.51
CA ILE A 25 -5.82 11.26 0.22
C ILE A 25 -6.20 9.96 -0.48
N ILE A 26 -6.19 8.83 0.24
CA ILE A 26 -6.60 7.52 -0.30
C ILE A 26 -8.07 7.57 -0.75
N LYS A 27 -8.94 8.10 0.09
CA LYS A 27 -10.37 8.24 -0.25
C LYS A 27 -10.59 9.09 -1.50
N ALA A 28 -9.89 10.22 -1.63
CA ALA A 28 -9.97 11.07 -2.82
C ALA A 28 -9.40 10.39 -4.07
N ALA A 29 -8.32 9.62 -3.93
CA ALA A 29 -7.68 8.91 -5.03
C ALA A 29 -8.48 7.71 -5.54
N THR A 30 -9.26 7.06 -4.65
CA THR A 30 -10.05 5.85 -4.98
C THR A 30 -11.53 6.12 -5.22
N GLY A 31 -12.01 7.34 -4.96
CA GLY A 31 -13.45 7.65 -5.02
C GLY A 31 -14.29 6.95 -3.94
N ALA A 32 -13.65 6.38 -2.90
CA ALA A 32 -14.32 5.63 -1.86
C ALA A 32 -15.33 6.50 -1.09
N LYS A 33 -16.54 5.97 -0.89
CA LYS A 33 -17.64 6.62 -0.14
C LYS A 33 -17.94 5.80 1.12
N PRO A 34 -18.35 6.43 2.24
CA PRO A 34 -18.83 5.68 3.38
C PRO A 34 -20.02 4.81 2.96
N LEU A 35 -20.00 3.54 3.37
CA LEU A 35 -21.13 2.64 3.20
C LEU A 35 -22.11 2.88 4.37
N ASP A 36 -23.41 3.02 4.09
CA ASP A 36 -24.43 3.07 5.14
C ASP A 36 -24.84 1.63 5.52
N ARG A 37 -25.04 1.39 6.82
CA ARG A 37 -25.50 0.08 7.33
C ARG A 37 -26.85 -0.32 6.72
N ARG A 38 -27.70 0.66 6.38
CA ARG A 38 -29.00 0.40 5.77
C ARG A 38 -28.90 -0.04 4.33
N GLU A 39 -27.85 0.42 3.63
CA GLU A 39 -27.58 0.09 2.22
C GLU A 39 -27.08 -1.35 2.07
N ASN A 40 -26.20 -1.80 2.99
CA ASN A 40 -25.65 -3.16 2.92
C ASN A 40 -25.47 -3.78 4.32
N LYS A 41 -26.55 -4.38 4.84
CA LYS A 41 -26.53 -5.08 6.13
C LYS A 41 -25.60 -6.30 6.12
N ARG A 42 -25.47 -6.97 4.97
CA ARG A 42 -24.61 -8.14 4.79
C ARG A 42 -23.17 -7.82 5.13
N VAL A 43 -22.59 -6.83 4.49
CA VAL A 43 -21.20 -6.41 4.73
C VAL A 43 -20.99 -5.96 6.17
N TYR A 44 -21.91 -5.15 6.71
CA TYR A 44 -21.81 -4.70 8.10
C TYR A 44 -21.82 -5.84 9.09
N ASN A 45 -22.71 -6.83 8.92
CA ASN A 45 -22.79 -7.97 9.82
C ASN A 45 -21.50 -8.82 9.77
N LEU A 46 -20.95 -9.08 8.58
CA LEU A 46 -19.68 -9.81 8.45
C LEU A 46 -18.55 -9.11 9.17
N VAL A 47 -18.36 -7.79 8.96
CA VAL A 47 -17.31 -7.02 9.62
C VAL A 47 -17.50 -6.98 11.13
N GLU A 48 -18.72 -6.68 11.61
CA GLU A 48 -19.01 -6.59 13.04
C GLU A 48 -18.82 -7.93 13.75
N ASN A 49 -19.31 -9.03 13.16
CA ASN A 49 -19.17 -10.38 13.73
C ASN A 49 -17.69 -10.77 13.85
N LEU A 50 -16.90 -10.57 12.80
CA LEU A 50 -15.46 -10.84 12.83
C LEU A 50 -14.76 -9.99 13.88
N CYS A 51 -15.08 -8.70 13.97
CA CYS A 51 -14.50 -7.80 14.97
C CYS A 51 -14.87 -8.21 16.40
N MET A 52 -16.13 -8.53 16.66
CA MET A 52 -16.59 -8.98 17.97
C MET A 52 -15.93 -10.30 18.38
N ALA A 53 -15.87 -11.29 17.47
CA ALA A 53 -15.26 -12.58 17.73
C ALA A 53 -13.77 -12.49 18.05
N ASN A 54 -13.08 -11.48 17.52
CA ASN A 54 -11.63 -11.29 17.67
C ASN A 54 -11.24 -10.14 18.61
N GLY A 55 -12.19 -9.56 19.35
CA GLY A 55 -11.92 -8.47 20.30
C GLY A 55 -11.39 -7.19 19.65
N MET A 56 -11.74 -6.94 18.38
CA MET A 56 -11.30 -5.80 17.62
C MET A 56 -12.36 -4.70 17.60
N LYS A 57 -11.92 -3.45 17.54
CA LYS A 57 -12.83 -2.33 17.26
C LYS A 57 -13.22 -2.35 15.80
N THR A 58 -14.53 -2.26 15.53
CA THR A 58 -15.06 -2.20 14.15
C THR A 58 -14.50 -0.96 13.41
N PRO A 59 -13.79 -1.14 12.29
CA PRO A 59 -13.32 -0.05 11.46
C PRO A 59 -14.48 0.61 10.72
N LYS A 60 -14.22 1.77 10.11
CA LYS A 60 -15.17 2.37 9.17
C LYS A 60 -15.23 1.51 7.91
N ILE A 61 -16.41 1.42 7.31
CA ILE A 61 -16.62 0.64 6.09
C ILE A 61 -16.89 1.63 4.95
N ASN A 62 -16.13 1.50 3.87
CA ASN A 62 -16.32 2.27 2.65
C ASN A 62 -16.60 1.35 1.47
N ILE A 63 -17.21 1.92 0.43
CA ILE A 63 -17.47 1.28 -0.85
C ILE A 63 -16.88 2.12 -1.98
N ILE A 64 -16.33 1.44 -3.00
CA ILE A 64 -16.00 2.03 -4.29
C ILE A 64 -17.02 1.53 -5.29
N ASP A 65 -17.61 2.43 -6.06
CA ASP A 65 -18.54 2.11 -7.15
C ASP A 65 -17.76 1.68 -8.39
N ASP A 66 -17.22 0.47 -8.33
CA ASP A 66 -16.38 -0.14 -9.35
C ASP A 66 -16.68 -1.65 -9.37
N ASP A 67 -16.81 -2.23 -10.56
CA ASP A 67 -17.20 -3.63 -10.74
C ASP A 67 -16.02 -4.61 -10.63
N SER A 68 -14.78 -4.13 -10.52
CA SER A 68 -13.59 -4.96 -10.26
C SER A 68 -13.65 -5.67 -8.91
N LEU A 69 -12.85 -6.73 -8.76
CA LEU A 69 -12.83 -7.55 -7.54
C LEU A 69 -11.68 -7.09 -6.62
N ASN A 70 -11.91 -6.06 -5.83
CA ASN A 70 -10.86 -5.57 -4.95
C ASN A 70 -11.34 -5.10 -3.58
N ALA A 71 -10.43 -5.19 -2.59
CA ALA A 71 -10.60 -4.70 -1.24
C ALA A 71 -9.29 -4.16 -0.71
N PHE A 72 -9.33 -3.29 0.30
CA PHE A 72 -8.14 -2.85 1.02
C PHE A 72 -8.47 -2.23 2.37
N ALA A 73 -7.50 -2.30 3.29
CA ALA A 73 -7.51 -1.59 4.55
C ALA A 73 -6.71 -0.28 4.47
N SER A 74 -7.16 0.74 5.18
CA SER A 74 -6.46 2.02 5.31
C SER A 74 -6.58 2.60 6.71
N GLY A 75 -5.80 3.68 6.99
CA GLY A 75 -5.77 4.33 8.30
C GLY A 75 -4.56 3.95 9.15
N ILE A 76 -4.31 4.70 10.22
CA ILE A 76 -3.11 4.58 11.07
C ILE A 76 -3.42 4.30 12.54
N ASN A 77 -4.68 4.40 12.94
CA ASN A 77 -5.13 4.18 14.31
C ASN A 77 -6.62 3.80 14.36
N ASP A 78 -7.11 3.40 15.53
CA ASP A 78 -8.49 2.91 15.75
C ASP A 78 -9.59 3.91 15.38
N ARG A 79 -9.28 5.19 15.26
CA ARG A 79 -10.26 6.22 14.84
C ARG A 79 -10.32 6.39 13.33
N THR A 80 -9.24 5.99 12.64
CA THR A 80 -9.04 6.20 11.20
C THR A 80 -9.03 4.91 10.39
N TYR A 81 -8.93 3.73 11.04
CA TYR A 81 -8.99 2.46 10.32
C TYR A 81 -10.28 2.33 9.52
N THR A 82 -10.12 1.89 8.29
CA THR A 82 -11.19 1.76 7.32
C THR A 82 -10.95 0.50 6.50
N VAL A 83 -11.99 -0.30 6.28
CA VAL A 83 -12.03 -1.37 5.28
C VAL A 83 -12.82 -0.83 4.09
N THR A 84 -12.26 -0.90 2.91
CA THR A 84 -12.87 -0.44 1.66
C THR A 84 -13.04 -1.63 0.73
N LEU A 85 -14.26 -1.81 0.21
CA LEU A 85 -14.64 -2.89 -0.70
C LEU A 85 -15.13 -2.28 -2.01
N SER A 86 -14.81 -2.89 -3.13
CA SER A 86 -15.42 -2.56 -4.42
C SER A 86 -16.84 -3.15 -4.49
N LYS A 87 -17.69 -2.57 -5.32
CA LYS A 87 -19.03 -3.09 -5.56
C LYS A 87 -18.98 -4.49 -6.17
N GLY A 88 -18.06 -4.73 -7.12
CA GLY A 88 -17.87 -6.01 -7.76
C GLY A 88 -17.55 -7.13 -6.77
N ILE A 89 -16.64 -6.91 -5.81
CA ILE A 89 -16.28 -7.94 -4.83
C ILE A 89 -17.47 -8.30 -3.92
N ILE A 90 -18.28 -7.31 -3.53
CA ILE A 90 -19.49 -7.55 -2.71
C ILE A 90 -20.53 -8.38 -3.47
N GLN A 91 -20.64 -8.21 -4.78
CA GLN A 91 -21.64 -8.90 -5.62
C GLN A 91 -21.19 -10.29 -6.05
N LYS A 92 -19.90 -10.46 -6.39
CA LYS A 92 -19.39 -11.71 -6.97
C LYS A 92 -18.99 -12.77 -5.93
N LEU A 93 -18.61 -12.35 -4.71
CA LEU A 93 -18.23 -13.28 -3.65
C LEU A 93 -19.45 -13.72 -2.84
N ASN A 94 -19.49 -15.01 -2.49
CA ASN A 94 -20.45 -15.50 -1.51
C ASN A 94 -20.09 -15.03 -0.09
N ASP A 95 -20.89 -15.39 0.93
CA ASP A 95 -20.68 -14.90 2.30
C ASP A 95 -19.36 -15.36 2.91
N GLU A 96 -18.99 -16.61 2.72
CA GLU A 96 -17.76 -17.19 3.26
C GLU A 96 -16.52 -16.59 2.60
N GLU A 97 -16.53 -16.43 1.28
CA GLU A 97 -15.47 -15.81 0.51
C GLU A 97 -15.28 -14.33 0.89
N LEU A 98 -16.38 -13.58 1.00
CA LEU A 98 -16.34 -12.18 1.39
C LEU A 98 -15.89 -12.03 2.84
N GLU A 99 -16.35 -12.90 3.74
CA GLU A 99 -15.88 -12.94 5.14
C GLU A 99 -14.38 -13.19 5.21
N ALA A 100 -13.86 -14.14 4.42
CA ALA A 100 -12.43 -14.44 4.38
C ALA A 100 -11.59 -13.26 3.86
N VAL A 101 -12.06 -12.54 2.84
CA VAL A 101 -11.41 -11.31 2.35
C VAL A 101 -11.46 -10.21 3.41
N ILE A 102 -12.60 -10.00 4.06
CA ILE A 102 -12.72 -9.02 5.15
C ILE A 102 -11.79 -9.39 6.32
N ALA A 103 -11.69 -10.66 6.70
CA ALA A 103 -10.80 -11.13 7.74
C ALA A 103 -9.32 -10.92 7.38
N HIS A 104 -8.94 -11.06 6.10
CA HIS A 104 -7.61 -10.73 5.61
C HIS A 104 -7.31 -9.22 5.82
N GLU A 105 -8.21 -8.32 5.43
CA GLU A 105 -8.07 -6.88 5.64
C GLU A 105 -8.04 -6.49 7.12
N LEU A 106 -8.86 -7.13 7.95
CA LEU A 106 -8.87 -6.93 9.39
C LEU A 106 -7.55 -7.40 10.03
N THR A 107 -6.92 -8.44 9.47
CA THR A 107 -5.61 -8.90 9.95
C THR A 107 -4.53 -7.86 9.68
N HIS A 108 -4.54 -7.18 8.54
CA HIS A 108 -3.65 -6.05 8.27
C HIS A 108 -3.83 -4.91 9.29
N ILE A 109 -5.07 -4.63 9.68
CA ILE A 109 -5.37 -3.65 10.73
C ILE A 109 -4.83 -4.12 12.09
N ARG A 110 -5.12 -5.38 12.49
CA ARG A 110 -4.65 -6.00 13.73
C ARG A 110 -3.13 -5.97 13.86
N ASN A 111 -2.43 -6.29 12.79
CA ASN A 111 -0.97 -6.32 12.72
C ASN A 111 -0.35 -4.93 12.51
N ARG A 112 -1.15 -3.88 12.34
CA ARG A 112 -0.70 -2.50 12.05
C ARG A 112 0.08 -2.38 10.74
N ASP A 113 -0.15 -3.28 9.79
CA ASP A 113 0.54 -3.35 8.51
C ASP A 113 0.31 -2.10 7.67
N VAL A 114 -0.93 -1.62 7.66
CA VAL A 114 -1.33 -0.38 6.97
C VAL A 114 -0.52 0.82 7.45
N ARG A 115 -0.30 0.92 8.78
CA ARG A 115 0.52 1.99 9.35
C ARG A 115 1.97 1.92 8.88
N LEU A 116 2.55 0.72 8.85
CA LEU A 116 3.92 0.54 8.38
C LEU A 116 4.05 0.83 6.89
N LEU A 117 3.08 0.41 6.08
CA LEU A 117 3.06 0.70 4.63
C LEU A 117 3.06 2.21 4.38
N ILE A 118 2.19 2.96 5.06
CA ILE A 118 2.13 4.43 4.95
C ILE A 118 3.47 5.07 5.34
N VAL A 119 4.05 4.66 6.47
CA VAL A 119 5.37 5.15 6.89
C VAL A 119 6.42 4.85 5.83
N SER A 120 6.43 3.64 5.26
CA SER A 120 7.37 3.24 4.21
C SER A 120 7.22 4.08 2.94
N ILE A 121 5.99 4.34 2.49
CA ILE A 121 5.70 5.20 1.32
C ILE A 121 6.24 6.61 1.54
N VAL A 122 6.05 7.16 2.73
CA VAL A 122 6.55 8.50 3.06
C VAL A 122 8.08 8.53 3.05
N PHE A 123 8.76 7.54 3.65
CA PHE A 123 10.22 7.45 3.60
C PHE A 123 10.75 7.36 2.17
N VAL A 124 10.16 6.49 1.34
CA VAL A 124 10.53 6.38 -0.08
C VAL A 124 10.31 7.71 -0.81
N GLY A 125 9.20 8.40 -0.53
CA GLY A 125 8.90 9.72 -1.08
C GLY A 125 9.95 10.77 -0.70
N ILE A 126 10.41 10.78 0.55
CA ILE A 126 11.47 11.70 1.03
C ILE A 126 12.77 11.44 0.26
N PHE A 127 13.23 10.19 0.17
CA PHE A 127 14.45 9.85 -0.57
C PHE A 127 14.34 10.17 -2.06
N SER A 128 13.18 9.92 -2.67
CA SER A 128 12.91 10.30 -4.06
C SER A 128 13.02 11.80 -4.26
N MET A 129 12.39 12.59 -3.38
CA MET A 129 12.45 14.06 -3.44
C MET A 129 13.88 14.59 -3.25
N LEU A 130 14.62 14.06 -2.28
CA LEU A 130 16.03 14.44 -2.07
C LEU A 130 16.88 14.14 -3.30
N THR A 131 16.69 12.98 -3.91
CA THR A 131 17.38 12.60 -5.15
C THR A 131 17.05 13.59 -6.29
N GLN A 132 15.77 13.92 -6.46
CA GLN A 132 15.32 14.86 -7.50
C GLN A 132 15.88 16.28 -7.28
N ILE A 133 15.83 16.79 -6.04
CA ILE A 133 16.38 18.12 -5.71
C ILE A 133 17.88 18.14 -5.97
N THR A 134 18.60 17.09 -5.56
CA THR A 134 20.06 17.01 -5.76
C THR A 134 20.38 16.95 -7.25
N PHE A 135 19.67 16.14 -8.02
CA PHE A 135 19.84 16.04 -9.47
C PHE A 135 19.52 17.37 -10.16
N TYR A 136 18.42 18.03 -9.79
CA TYR A 136 18.06 19.34 -10.33
C TYR A 136 19.14 20.38 -10.03
N THR A 137 19.69 20.37 -8.80
CA THR A 137 20.76 21.28 -8.40
C THR A 137 22.03 21.07 -9.25
N ILE A 138 22.39 19.81 -9.54
CA ILE A 138 23.54 19.50 -10.39
C ILE A 138 23.33 20.02 -11.82
N THR A 139 22.15 19.78 -12.39
CA THR A 139 21.86 20.09 -13.80
C THR A 139 21.61 21.57 -14.06
N HIS A 140 21.08 22.31 -13.08
CA HIS A 140 20.69 23.71 -13.24
C HIS A 140 21.57 24.71 -12.46
N ALA A 141 22.40 24.24 -11.52
CA ALA A 141 23.38 25.10 -10.93
C ALA A 141 24.37 25.51 -12.02
N ARG A 142 24.31 26.77 -12.42
CA ARG A 142 25.46 27.43 -13.07
C ARG A 142 26.57 27.38 -12.05
N ILE A 143 27.40 26.33 -12.11
CA ILE A 143 28.63 26.26 -11.32
C ILE A 143 29.48 27.37 -11.84
N ARG A 144 29.40 28.50 -11.17
CA ARG A 144 30.32 29.65 -11.40
C ARG A 144 31.69 29.14 -10.97
N SER A 145 32.36 28.49 -11.92
CA SER A 145 33.77 28.13 -11.84
C SER A 145 34.59 29.40 -11.86
N ASN A 146 34.56 30.13 -10.77
CA ASN A 146 35.50 31.22 -10.55
C ASN A 146 36.25 30.95 -9.25
N GLY A 147 37.35 30.23 -9.36
CA GLY A 147 38.28 30.01 -8.24
C GLY A 147 38.57 28.53 -7.93
N LYS A 148 39.74 28.31 -7.32
CA LYS A 148 40.36 27.02 -6.95
C LYS A 148 39.46 26.01 -6.12
N ASN A 149 38.27 26.38 -5.70
CA ASN A 149 37.41 25.57 -4.83
C ASN A 149 36.14 24.98 -5.53
N GLY A 150 35.96 25.19 -6.84
CA GLY A 150 34.78 24.71 -7.55
C GLY A 150 34.66 23.19 -7.61
N GLY A 151 35.76 22.46 -7.67
CA GLY A 151 35.80 21.00 -7.74
C GLY A 151 35.29 20.30 -6.47
N GLY A 152 35.51 20.87 -5.30
CA GLY A 152 35.06 20.28 -4.04
C GLY A 152 33.55 20.33 -3.85
N ALA A 153 32.91 21.42 -4.30
CA ALA A 153 31.45 21.54 -4.23
C ALA A 153 30.72 20.50 -5.13
N ILE A 154 31.25 20.28 -6.34
CA ILE A 154 30.71 19.25 -7.26
C ILE A 154 30.84 17.87 -6.66
N LEU A 155 31.98 17.55 -6.06
CA LEU A 155 32.23 16.26 -5.44
C LEU A 155 31.24 16.00 -4.28
N ILE A 156 30.99 16.98 -3.41
CA ILE A 156 30.04 16.88 -2.30
C ILE A 156 28.62 16.62 -2.83
N ILE A 157 28.20 17.32 -3.89
CA ILE A 157 26.88 17.14 -4.48
C ILE A 157 26.75 15.73 -5.11
N LEU A 158 27.78 15.25 -5.79
CA LEU A 158 27.78 13.88 -6.36
C LEU A 158 27.71 12.81 -5.25
N ILE A 159 28.46 12.98 -4.16
CA ILE A 159 28.39 12.07 -3.01
C ILE A 159 26.97 12.08 -2.42
N ALA A 160 26.36 13.24 -2.24
CA ALA A 160 25.00 13.36 -1.73
C ALA A 160 23.97 12.68 -2.65
N LEU A 161 24.14 12.80 -3.98
CA LEU A 161 23.29 12.13 -4.95
C LEU A 161 23.41 10.59 -4.84
N VAL A 162 24.63 10.07 -4.75
CA VAL A 162 24.86 8.63 -4.59
C VAL A 162 24.25 8.11 -3.30
N ILE A 163 24.43 8.81 -2.18
CA ILE A 163 23.84 8.44 -0.88
C ILE A 163 22.31 8.44 -0.97
N ALA A 164 21.71 9.45 -1.58
CA ALA A 164 20.25 9.54 -1.74
C ALA A 164 19.71 8.43 -2.65
N ALA A 165 20.38 8.12 -3.75
CA ALA A 165 19.99 7.04 -4.67
C ALA A 165 20.11 5.65 -4.02
N VAL A 166 21.19 5.40 -3.28
CA VAL A 166 21.40 4.17 -2.51
C VAL A 166 20.33 4.04 -1.41
N GLY A 167 20.06 5.13 -0.67
CA GLY A 167 19.01 5.17 0.35
C GLY A 167 17.61 4.87 -0.24
N TYR A 168 17.29 5.47 -1.38
CA TYR A 168 16.04 5.18 -2.11
C TYR A 168 15.94 3.71 -2.52
N PHE A 169 17.02 3.14 -3.08
CA PHE A 169 17.08 1.74 -3.49
C PHE A 169 16.83 0.80 -2.32
N PHE A 170 17.55 0.96 -1.20
CA PHE A 170 17.37 0.13 -0.01
C PHE A 170 15.99 0.30 0.63
N ALA A 171 15.48 1.53 0.73
CA ALA A 171 14.14 1.78 1.25
C ALA A 171 13.06 1.08 0.40
N SER A 172 13.22 1.09 -0.91
CA SER A 172 12.32 0.39 -1.84
C SER A 172 12.39 -1.12 -1.67
N LEU A 173 13.58 -1.71 -1.61
CA LEU A 173 13.76 -3.15 -1.37
C LEU A 173 13.14 -3.60 -0.05
N MET A 174 13.38 -2.86 1.04
CA MET A 174 12.79 -3.17 2.34
C MET A 174 11.27 -3.13 2.30
N ARG A 175 10.68 -2.14 1.62
CA ARG A 175 9.23 -2.04 1.45
C ARG A 175 8.65 -3.30 0.79
N PHE A 176 9.24 -3.77 -0.30
CA PHE A 176 8.77 -4.96 -1.02
C PHE A 176 8.95 -6.25 -0.20
N ALA A 177 10.09 -6.41 0.47
CA ALA A 177 10.36 -7.60 1.27
C ALA A 177 9.40 -7.72 2.48
N ILE A 178 9.13 -6.62 3.15
CA ILE A 178 8.20 -6.58 4.28
C ILE A 178 6.77 -6.84 3.80
N SER A 179 6.37 -6.28 2.67
CA SER A 179 5.03 -6.45 2.11
C SER A 179 4.68 -7.92 1.89
N ARG A 180 5.50 -8.67 1.17
CA ARG A 180 5.24 -10.09 0.86
C ARG A 180 5.09 -10.99 2.09
N LYS A 181 5.94 -10.83 3.11
CA LYS A 181 5.83 -11.60 4.35
C LYS A 181 4.51 -11.32 5.08
N ARG A 182 4.04 -10.07 5.02
CA ARG A 182 2.79 -9.65 5.68
C ARG A 182 1.57 -10.20 4.99
N GLU A 183 1.59 -10.36 3.68
CA GLU A 183 0.51 -11.04 2.95
C GLU A 183 0.29 -12.47 3.45
N TYR A 184 1.37 -13.27 3.59
CA TYR A 184 1.24 -14.61 4.16
C TYR A 184 0.75 -14.60 5.62
N MET A 185 1.15 -13.60 6.40
CA MET A 185 0.65 -13.44 7.78
C MET A 185 -0.83 -13.03 7.78
N ALA A 186 -1.28 -12.23 6.83
CA ALA A 186 -2.68 -11.84 6.69
C ALA A 186 -3.54 -13.01 6.21
N ASP A 187 -3.03 -13.84 5.29
CA ASP A 187 -3.68 -15.09 4.86
C ASP A 187 -3.86 -16.05 6.05
N ALA A 188 -2.82 -16.27 6.83
CA ALA A 188 -2.90 -17.11 8.03
C ALA A 188 -3.86 -16.51 9.07
N GLY A 189 -3.88 -15.19 9.25
CA GLY A 189 -4.80 -14.50 10.14
C GLY A 189 -6.25 -14.57 9.70
N SER A 190 -6.51 -14.52 8.38
CA SER A 190 -7.83 -14.77 7.81
C SER A 190 -8.30 -16.20 8.11
N ALA A 191 -7.44 -17.20 7.87
CA ALA A 191 -7.72 -18.60 8.19
C ALA A 191 -7.99 -18.82 9.68
N GLU A 192 -7.22 -18.11 10.55
CA GLU A 192 -7.42 -18.13 12.00
C GLU A 192 -8.77 -17.54 12.41
N MET A 193 -9.17 -16.39 11.86
CA MET A 193 -10.40 -15.69 12.21
C MET A 193 -11.64 -16.41 11.70
N THR A 194 -11.60 -16.95 10.49
CA THR A 194 -12.77 -17.59 9.83
C THR A 194 -12.86 -19.09 10.06
N LYS A 195 -11.74 -19.73 10.45
CA LYS A 195 -11.60 -21.20 10.48
C LYS A 195 -11.87 -21.87 9.11
N ASN A 196 -11.80 -21.10 8.03
CA ASN A 196 -12.07 -21.55 6.67
C ASN A 196 -11.03 -21.01 5.66
N PRO A 197 -9.81 -21.59 5.62
CA PRO A 197 -8.76 -21.14 4.70
C PRO A 197 -9.16 -21.33 3.22
N LEU A 198 -9.98 -22.34 2.91
CA LEU A 198 -10.41 -22.61 1.56
C LEU A 198 -11.34 -21.54 0.99
N ALA A 199 -12.09 -20.83 1.84
CA ALA A 199 -12.89 -19.69 1.42
C ALA A 199 -12.01 -18.55 0.88
N LEU A 200 -10.88 -18.25 1.55
CA LEU A 200 -9.92 -17.25 1.04
C LEU A 200 -9.27 -17.74 -0.26
N ALA A 201 -8.87 -19.01 -0.35
CA ALA A 201 -8.31 -19.57 -1.57
C ALA A 201 -9.29 -19.44 -2.76
N SER A 202 -10.58 -19.73 -2.53
CA SER A 202 -11.63 -19.55 -3.54
C SER A 202 -11.82 -18.09 -3.94
N ALA A 203 -11.85 -17.18 -2.95
CA ALA A 203 -11.93 -15.75 -3.21
C ALA A 203 -10.76 -15.25 -4.05
N LEU A 204 -9.52 -15.66 -3.71
CA LEU A 204 -8.32 -15.28 -4.46
C LEU A 204 -8.33 -15.77 -5.91
N ARG A 205 -8.87 -16.95 -6.20
CA ARG A 205 -9.06 -17.42 -7.58
C ARG A 205 -9.99 -16.49 -8.37
N LYS A 206 -11.12 -16.11 -7.78
CA LYS A 206 -12.06 -15.19 -8.43
C LYS A 206 -11.46 -13.79 -8.62
N ILE A 207 -10.70 -13.31 -7.65
CA ILE A 207 -10.04 -12.00 -7.70
C ILE A 207 -8.94 -11.99 -8.77
N SER A 208 -8.24 -13.12 -8.99
CA SER A 208 -7.20 -13.20 -10.02
C SER A 208 -7.70 -13.02 -11.45
N ASP A 209 -8.99 -13.25 -11.67
CA ASP A 209 -9.59 -13.11 -12.98
C ASP A 209 -9.89 -11.65 -13.36
N ASP A 210 -10.08 -10.75 -12.38
CA ASP A 210 -10.40 -9.33 -12.60
C ASP A 210 -9.96 -8.47 -11.40
N PRO A 211 -8.67 -8.19 -11.26
CA PRO A 211 -8.13 -7.47 -10.11
C PRO A 211 -8.17 -5.95 -10.26
N ASP A 212 -8.32 -5.42 -11.47
CA ASP A 212 -8.06 -4.02 -11.78
C ASP A 212 -9.25 -3.12 -11.39
N ILE A 213 -8.97 -2.07 -10.59
CA ILE A 213 -9.90 -0.96 -10.36
C ILE A 213 -9.63 0.11 -11.41
N GLU A 214 -10.52 0.26 -12.38
CA GLU A 214 -10.40 1.25 -13.46
C GLU A 214 -10.33 2.69 -12.95
N ALA A 215 -10.94 2.98 -11.80
CA ALA A 215 -10.95 4.30 -11.17
C ALA A 215 -9.58 4.70 -10.59
N VAL A 216 -8.66 3.75 -10.34
CA VAL A 216 -7.37 4.02 -9.70
C VAL A 216 -6.27 4.17 -10.73
N LYS A 217 -5.90 5.41 -11.02
CA LYS A 217 -4.80 5.76 -11.96
C LYS A 217 -3.44 5.98 -11.27
N ARG A 218 -3.37 5.92 -9.93
CA ARG A 218 -2.16 6.25 -9.16
C ARG A 218 -1.50 5.00 -8.61
N GLY A 219 -0.31 4.67 -9.12
CA GLY A 219 0.46 3.49 -8.73
C GLY A 219 0.93 3.46 -7.25
N ASP A 220 0.96 4.62 -6.56
CA ASP A 220 1.28 4.71 -5.13
C ASP A 220 0.13 4.18 -4.24
N VAL A 221 -1.11 4.29 -4.70
CA VAL A 221 -2.31 3.78 -4.00
C VAL A 221 -2.58 2.32 -4.36
N ALA A 222 -2.19 1.88 -5.55
CA ALA A 222 -2.37 0.51 -6.04
C ALA A 222 -1.79 -0.57 -5.10
N GLN A 223 -0.76 -0.23 -4.32
CA GLN A 223 -0.13 -1.13 -3.35
C GLN A 223 -0.99 -1.45 -2.11
N LEU A 224 -2.11 -0.77 -1.93
CA LEU A 224 -3.06 -1.03 -0.85
C LEU A 224 -4.06 -2.14 -1.20
N PHE A 225 -4.15 -2.54 -2.47
CA PHE A 225 -5.13 -3.53 -2.92
C PHE A 225 -4.62 -4.97 -2.73
N ILE A 226 -5.54 -5.93 -2.61
CA ILE A 226 -5.24 -7.37 -2.48
C ILE A 226 -4.40 -7.86 -3.67
N GLN A 227 -4.69 -7.34 -4.86
CA GLN A 227 -3.88 -7.52 -6.06
C GLN A 227 -3.57 -6.15 -6.66
N ASN A 228 -2.33 -5.98 -7.13
CA ASN A 228 -1.88 -4.69 -7.65
C ASN A 228 -2.49 -4.46 -9.05
N PRO A 229 -3.30 -3.39 -9.26
CA PRO A 229 -3.74 -3.01 -10.59
C PRO A 229 -2.53 -2.76 -11.50
N GLY A 230 -2.48 -3.43 -12.66
CA GLY A 230 -1.39 -3.27 -13.64
C GLY A 230 -0.24 -4.27 -13.55
N ASP A 231 -0.30 -5.28 -12.69
CA ASP A 231 0.76 -6.32 -12.58
C ASP A 231 0.74 -7.34 -13.74
N GLN A 232 -0.16 -7.17 -14.71
CA GLN A 232 -0.27 -8.02 -15.90
C GLN A 232 0.73 -7.70 -17.02
N SER A 233 1.66 -6.75 -16.85
CA SER A 233 2.67 -6.51 -17.87
C SER A 233 3.66 -7.68 -17.93
N LYS A 234 3.44 -8.57 -18.88
CA LYS A 234 4.38 -9.62 -19.32
C LYS A 234 5.64 -8.95 -19.86
N SER A 235 6.54 -8.52 -18.97
CA SER A 235 7.84 -7.99 -19.37
C SER A 235 8.85 -9.13 -19.42
N ALA A 236 9.67 -9.15 -20.48
CA ALA A 236 10.69 -10.14 -20.75
C ALA A 236 11.84 -10.21 -19.70
N LEU A 237 11.78 -9.43 -18.63
CA LEU A 237 12.70 -9.42 -17.49
C LEU A 237 12.10 -10.14 -16.26
N SER A 238 11.44 -11.28 -16.47
CA SER A 238 10.71 -12.04 -15.45
C SER A 238 11.50 -12.46 -14.20
N GLY A 239 12.82 -12.51 -14.27
CA GLY A 239 13.68 -12.87 -13.12
C GLY A 239 13.82 -11.76 -12.07
N LEU A 240 13.80 -10.49 -12.49
CA LEU A 240 13.95 -9.34 -11.58
C LEU A 240 12.60 -8.73 -11.18
N SER A 241 11.55 -8.89 -11.99
CA SER A 241 10.21 -8.36 -11.71
C SER A 241 9.64 -8.91 -10.41
N GLY A 242 9.90 -10.18 -10.08
CA GLY A 242 9.49 -10.79 -8.81
C GLY A 242 10.11 -10.16 -7.56
N LEU A 243 11.25 -9.49 -7.66
CA LEU A 243 11.86 -8.78 -6.52
C LEU A 243 11.12 -7.47 -6.17
N PHE A 244 10.48 -6.87 -7.16
CA PHE A 244 9.79 -5.58 -7.04
C PHE A 244 8.26 -5.73 -6.93
N ALA A 245 7.72 -6.97 -6.99
CA ALA A 245 6.31 -7.22 -6.73
C ALA A 245 5.95 -6.92 -5.27
N THR A 246 4.87 -6.19 -5.07
CA THR A 246 4.37 -5.84 -3.72
C THR A 246 3.66 -6.99 -3.06
N HIS A 247 2.99 -7.84 -3.84
CA HIS A 247 2.29 -9.04 -3.38
C HIS A 247 2.99 -10.31 -3.85
N PRO A 248 2.90 -11.42 -3.09
CA PRO A 248 3.33 -12.74 -3.56
C PRO A 248 2.45 -13.19 -4.73
N PRO A 249 2.97 -14.10 -5.60
CA PRO A 249 2.13 -14.73 -6.62
C PRO A 249 0.87 -15.35 -6.01
N ILE A 250 -0.27 -15.08 -6.62
CA ILE A 250 -1.59 -15.52 -6.11
C ILE A 250 -1.67 -17.05 -6.03
N GLU A 251 -1.13 -17.75 -7.01
CA GLU A 251 -1.09 -19.21 -7.05
C GLU A 251 -0.36 -19.79 -5.84
N LYS A 252 0.71 -19.12 -5.39
CA LYS A 252 1.47 -19.53 -4.21
C LYS A 252 0.69 -19.30 -2.92
N ARG A 253 -0.07 -18.21 -2.81
CA ARG A 253 -0.96 -17.95 -1.68
C ARG A 253 -2.06 -19.01 -1.60
N ILE A 254 -2.71 -19.30 -2.74
CA ILE A 254 -3.74 -20.34 -2.86
C ILE A 254 -3.19 -21.70 -2.43
N SER A 255 -2.03 -22.11 -2.99
CA SER A 255 -1.43 -23.42 -2.68
C SER A 255 -1.08 -23.60 -1.20
N ILE A 256 -0.72 -22.51 -0.50
CA ILE A 256 -0.47 -22.54 0.95
C ILE A 256 -1.78 -22.67 1.72
N LEU A 257 -2.82 -21.91 1.35
CA LEU A 257 -4.12 -21.95 2.01
C LEU A 257 -4.81 -23.31 1.87
N GLU A 258 -4.56 -24.05 0.80
CA GLU A 258 -5.08 -25.41 0.57
C GLU A 258 -4.36 -26.49 1.40
N GLN A 259 -3.25 -26.17 2.04
CA GLN A 259 -2.49 -27.07 2.90
C GLN A 259 -2.83 -26.91 4.39
N PHE A 260 -3.64 -25.90 4.75
CA PHE A 260 -4.15 -25.72 6.10
C PHE A 260 -5.29 -26.70 6.38
#